data_f5b105b2686cef615fee77742829d7b3
#
_entry.id   f5b105b2686cef615fee77742829d7b3
#
_cell.length_a   1.000
_cell.length_b   1.000
_cell.length_c   1.000
_cell.angle_alpha   90.00
_cell.angle_beta   90.00
_cell.angle_gamma   90.00
#
_symmetry.space_group_name_H-M   'P 1'
#
loop_
_entity.id
_entity.type
_entity.pdbx_description
1 polymer ?
#
loop_
_entity_poly.entity_id
_entity_poly.type
_entity_poly.pdbx_seq_one_letter_code
_entity_poly.pdbx_strand_id
1 'polypeptide(L)'
;KDPFEDADHFVRYMDQSAGTLMWVAARILGAADEAVVRDIGYAGGVAAWLRAIPDLEARKRVPLLDGTADGVRALAQGALDRLHRARSNRRAISRAAAPALLSGWQSGAILKQAVADPQAVAYGTLGQSEAKKRFTLMWGAATGRW
;
A
#
# COMPACT_ATOMS: atom_id res chain seq x y z
N LYS A 1 2.47 -21.46 -9.21
CA LYS A 1 1.19 -20.75 -9.10
C LYS A 1 1.13 -19.76 -10.26
N ASP A 2 0.01 -19.75 -10.96
CA ASP A 2 -0.13 -18.99 -12.20
C ASP A 2 0.01 -17.49 -11.96
N PRO A 3 0.57 -16.73 -12.91
CA PRO A 3 0.62 -15.28 -12.84
C PRO A 3 -0.81 -14.69 -12.85
N PHE A 4 -0.93 -13.40 -12.56
CA PHE A 4 -2.20 -12.71 -12.73
C PHE A 4 -2.61 -12.72 -14.22
N GLU A 5 -3.90 -12.89 -14.48
CA GLU A 5 -4.44 -12.96 -15.84
C GLU A 5 -4.41 -11.60 -16.53
N ASP A 6 -4.78 -10.55 -15.78
CA ASP A 6 -4.84 -9.18 -16.24
C ASP A 6 -4.69 -8.18 -15.06
N ALA A 7 -4.69 -6.89 -15.39
CA ALA A 7 -4.58 -5.81 -14.41
C ALA A 7 -5.79 -5.79 -13.44
N ASP A 8 -6.98 -6.10 -13.93
CA ASP A 8 -8.19 -6.12 -13.09
C ASP A 8 -8.16 -7.27 -12.10
N HIS A 9 -7.59 -8.43 -12.48
CA HIS A 9 -7.37 -9.54 -11.57
C HIS A 9 -6.42 -9.14 -10.45
N PHE A 10 -5.32 -8.45 -10.76
CA PHE A 10 -4.39 -7.93 -9.75
C PHE A 10 -5.08 -6.93 -8.81
N VAL A 11 -5.83 -5.97 -9.37
CA VAL A 11 -6.56 -4.96 -8.57
C VAL A 11 -7.56 -5.63 -7.65
N ARG A 12 -8.37 -6.58 -8.15
CA ARG A 12 -9.32 -7.35 -7.32
C ARG A 12 -8.61 -8.12 -6.22
N TYR A 13 -7.48 -8.75 -6.52
CA TYR A 13 -6.70 -9.48 -5.53
C TYR A 13 -6.23 -8.57 -4.38
N MET A 14 -5.69 -7.39 -4.71
CA MET A 14 -5.24 -6.41 -3.70
C MET A 14 -6.42 -5.88 -2.87
N ASP A 15 -7.54 -5.59 -3.51
CA ASP A 15 -8.73 -5.09 -2.82
C ASP A 15 -9.36 -6.15 -1.91
N GLN A 16 -9.50 -7.40 -2.41
CA GLN A 16 -10.07 -8.51 -1.64
C GLN A 16 -9.16 -9.00 -0.52
N SER A 17 -7.86 -8.83 -0.63
CA SER A 17 -6.90 -9.19 0.43
C SER A 17 -6.62 -8.01 1.36
N ALA A 18 -5.75 -7.09 0.99
CA ALA A 18 -5.33 -5.98 1.84
C ALA A 18 -6.46 -4.98 2.10
N GLY A 19 -7.28 -4.66 1.08
CA GLY A 19 -8.42 -3.75 1.20
C GLY A 19 -9.47 -4.29 2.17
N THR A 20 -9.89 -5.53 2.01
CA THR A 20 -10.88 -6.17 2.88
C THR A 20 -10.36 -6.33 4.30
N LEU A 21 -9.11 -6.75 4.48
CA LEU A 21 -8.53 -6.92 5.81
C LEU A 21 -8.51 -5.59 6.58
N MET A 22 -8.07 -4.52 5.93
CA MET A 22 -8.07 -3.19 6.55
C MET A 22 -9.49 -2.69 6.84
N TRP A 23 -10.44 -2.93 5.92
CA TRP A 23 -11.84 -2.58 6.11
C TRP A 23 -12.45 -3.25 7.34
N VAL A 24 -12.28 -4.56 7.47
CA VAL A 24 -12.78 -5.31 8.63
C VAL A 24 -12.18 -4.78 9.92
N ALA A 25 -10.86 -4.54 9.95
CA ALA A 25 -10.19 -3.98 11.13
C ALA A 25 -10.74 -2.59 11.50
N ALA A 26 -10.93 -1.70 10.52
CA ALA A 26 -11.48 -0.36 10.75
C ALA A 26 -12.92 -0.42 11.27
N ARG A 27 -13.76 -1.29 10.72
CA ARG A 27 -15.17 -1.47 11.14
C ARG A 27 -15.34 -2.00 12.55
N ILE A 28 -14.43 -2.87 12.98
CA ILE A 28 -14.43 -3.37 14.37
C ILE A 28 -14.11 -2.24 15.35
N LEU A 29 -13.22 -1.32 14.97
CA LEU A 29 -12.77 -0.25 15.84
C LEU A 29 -13.74 0.95 15.86
N GLY A 30 -14.47 1.21 14.77
CA GLY A 30 -15.39 2.35 14.74
C GLY A 30 -15.99 2.67 13.37
N ALA A 31 -16.66 3.82 13.30
CA ALA A 31 -17.25 4.29 12.05
C ALA A 31 -16.16 4.69 11.05
N ALA A 32 -16.28 4.19 9.83
CA ALA A 32 -15.37 4.47 8.73
C ALA A 32 -16.11 4.38 7.39
N ASP A 33 -15.68 5.16 6.41
CA ASP A 33 -16.10 5.03 5.03
C ASP A 33 -15.33 3.89 4.35
N GLU A 34 -16.07 2.97 3.73
CA GLU A 34 -15.49 1.77 3.12
C GLU A 34 -14.54 2.10 1.96
N ALA A 35 -14.93 3.03 1.08
CA ALA A 35 -14.12 3.38 -0.09
C ALA A 35 -12.78 4.00 0.33
N VAL A 36 -12.80 4.88 1.34
CA VAL A 36 -11.59 5.49 1.90
C VAL A 36 -10.66 4.44 2.50
N VAL A 37 -11.20 3.52 3.31
CA VAL A 37 -10.38 2.46 3.93
C VAL A 37 -9.82 1.50 2.91
N ARG A 38 -10.63 1.08 1.91
CA ARG A 38 -10.16 0.18 0.84
C ARG A 38 -9.07 0.82 -0.02
N ASP A 39 -9.17 2.11 -0.33
CA ASP A 39 -8.11 2.81 -1.06
C ASP A 39 -6.78 2.82 -0.30
N ILE A 40 -6.81 2.97 1.03
CA ILE A 40 -5.60 2.89 1.87
C ILE A 40 -5.08 1.45 1.93
N GLY A 41 -5.98 0.48 2.10
CA GLY A 41 -5.65 -0.94 2.11
C GLY A 41 -5.01 -1.38 0.79
N TYR A 42 -5.57 -0.95 -0.33
CA TYR A 42 -4.99 -1.18 -1.65
C TYR A 42 -3.58 -0.61 -1.77
N ALA A 43 -3.38 0.66 -1.40
CA ALA A 43 -2.07 1.30 -1.45
C ALA A 43 -1.06 0.59 -0.54
N GLY A 44 -1.49 0.14 0.65
CA GLY A 44 -0.70 -0.68 1.55
C GLY A 44 -0.32 -2.03 0.96
N GLY A 45 -1.28 -2.69 0.34
CA GLY A 45 -1.08 -3.97 -0.35
C GLY A 45 -0.09 -3.87 -1.49
N VAL A 46 -0.24 -2.87 -2.38
CA VAL A 46 0.71 -2.63 -3.48
C VAL A 46 2.11 -2.31 -2.96
N ALA A 47 2.24 -1.46 -1.95
CA ALA A 47 3.54 -1.14 -1.35
C ALA A 47 4.23 -2.38 -0.75
N ALA A 48 3.48 -3.24 -0.06
CA ALA A 48 3.99 -4.50 0.49
C ALA A 48 4.36 -5.47 -0.63
N TRP A 49 3.54 -5.54 -1.69
CA TRP A 49 3.80 -6.39 -2.85
C TRP A 49 5.08 -5.99 -3.58
N LEU A 50 5.27 -4.69 -3.87
CA LEU A 50 6.49 -4.20 -4.52
C LEU A 50 7.76 -4.53 -3.71
N ARG A 51 7.67 -4.51 -2.37
CA ARG A 51 8.78 -4.93 -1.51
C ARG A 51 9.05 -6.43 -1.52
N ALA A 52 8.03 -7.23 -1.78
CA ALA A 52 8.14 -8.68 -1.81
C ALA A 52 8.65 -9.23 -3.16
N ILE A 53 8.72 -8.40 -4.19
CA ILE A 53 9.09 -8.83 -5.56
C ILE A 53 10.41 -9.60 -5.60
N PRO A 54 11.53 -9.14 -4.99
CA PRO A 54 12.78 -9.89 -5.04
C PRO A 54 12.66 -11.30 -4.46
N ASP A 55 11.95 -11.45 -3.35
CA ASP A 55 11.73 -12.76 -2.72
C ASP A 55 10.82 -13.66 -3.57
N LEU A 56 9.83 -13.07 -4.24
CA LEU A 56 8.94 -13.82 -5.14
C LEU A 56 9.69 -14.31 -6.38
N GLU A 57 10.52 -13.47 -6.98
CA GLU A 57 11.36 -13.83 -8.13
C GLU A 57 12.41 -14.88 -7.77
N ALA A 58 13.05 -14.77 -6.59
CA ALA A 58 13.96 -15.79 -6.09
C ALA A 58 13.29 -17.16 -5.94
N ARG A 59 11.97 -17.18 -5.70
CA ARG A 59 11.13 -18.39 -5.68
C ARG A 59 10.55 -18.76 -7.03
N LYS A 60 11.09 -18.20 -8.13
CA LYS A 60 10.66 -18.45 -9.51
C LYS A 60 9.18 -18.16 -9.76
N ARG A 61 8.65 -17.11 -9.15
CA ARG A 61 7.30 -16.59 -9.40
C ARG A 61 7.35 -15.39 -10.31
N VAL A 62 6.30 -15.18 -11.09
CA VAL A 62 6.09 -13.97 -11.88
C VAL A 62 5.19 -13.03 -11.08
N PRO A 63 5.75 -12.03 -10.38
CA PRO A 63 4.99 -11.21 -9.45
C PRO A 63 4.17 -10.11 -10.11
N LEU A 64 4.55 -9.68 -11.32
CA LEU A 64 3.92 -8.56 -12.03
C LEU A 64 3.54 -8.97 -13.45
N LEU A 65 2.47 -8.38 -13.95
CA LEU A 65 2.05 -8.49 -15.36
C LEU A 65 3.02 -7.74 -16.28
N ASP A 66 3.41 -6.55 -15.85
CA ASP A 66 4.43 -5.72 -16.49
C ASP A 66 5.51 -5.39 -15.47
N GLY A 67 6.63 -6.11 -15.56
CA GLY A 67 7.81 -5.91 -14.73
C GLY A 67 8.77 -4.84 -15.26
N THR A 68 8.43 -4.14 -16.33
CA THR A 68 9.25 -3.03 -16.83
C THR A 68 9.26 -1.86 -15.84
N ALA A 69 10.26 -0.99 -15.94
CA ALA A 69 10.35 0.21 -15.11
C ALA A 69 9.09 1.09 -15.23
N ASP A 70 8.52 1.18 -16.44
CA ASP A 70 7.31 1.97 -16.68
C ASP A 70 6.07 1.29 -16.11
N GLY A 71 5.94 -0.03 -16.20
CA GLY A 71 4.87 -0.79 -15.57
C GLY A 71 4.89 -0.68 -14.04
N VAL A 72 6.06 -0.82 -13.43
CA VAL A 72 6.26 -0.63 -11.99
C VAL A 72 5.89 0.80 -11.56
N ARG A 73 6.36 1.80 -12.33
CA ARG A 73 6.05 3.21 -12.05
C ARG A 73 4.55 3.48 -12.15
N ALA A 74 3.88 2.99 -13.19
CA ALA A 74 2.45 3.16 -13.39
C ALA A 74 1.63 2.52 -12.25
N LEU A 75 1.98 1.30 -11.83
CA LEU A 75 1.35 0.62 -10.70
C LEU A 75 1.52 1.41 -9.39
N ALA A 76 2.75 1.85 -9.10
CA ALA A 76 3.05 2.61 -7.90
C ALA A 76 2.33 3.97 -7.88
N GLN A 77 2.28 4.65 -9.04
CA GLN A 77 1.57 5.94 -9.17
C GLN A 77 0.06 5.77 -8.97
N GLY A 78 -0.57 4.77 -9.58
CA GLY A 78 -2.00 4.50 -9.38
C GLY A 78 -2.35 4.21 -7.93
N ALA A 79 -1.50 3.47 -7.22
CA ALA A 79 -1.68 3.23 -5.78
C ALA A 79 -1.46 4.50 -4.95
N LEU A 80 -0.52 5.35 -5.32
CA LEU A 80 -0.26 6.64 -4.67
C LEU A 80 -1.43 7.60 -4.85
N ASP A 81 -2.05 7.63 -6.03
CA ASP A 81 -3.23 8.46 -6.31
C ASP A 81 -4.44 8.04 -5.46
N ARG A 82 -4.68 6.73 -5.31
CA ARG A 82 -5.70 6.22 -4.38
C ARG A 82 -5.42 6.64 -2.94
N LEU A 83 -4.17 6.54 -2.48
CA LEU A 83 -3.77 6.98 -1.15
C LEU A 83 -4.00 8.49 -0.94
N HIS A 84 -3.69 9.31 -1.93
CA HIS A 84 -3.93 10.76 -1.88
C HIS A 84 -5.42 11.07 -1.81
N ARG A 85 -6.24 10.42 -2.63
CA ARG A 85 -7.71 10.56 -2.61
C ARG A 85 -8.28 10.18 -1.24
N ALA A 86 -7.84 9.06 -0.66
CA ALA A 86 -8.26 8.65 0.66
C ALA A 86 -7.88 9.67 1.73
N ARG A 87 -6.67 10.20 1.69
CA ARG A 87 -6.19 11.23 2.62
C ARG A 87 -6.93 12.56 2.51
N SER A 88 -7.45 12.90 1.33
CA SER A 88 -8.31 14.06 1.14
C SER A 88 -9.67 13.89 1.84
N ASN A 89 -10.14 12.65 1.97
CA ASN A 89 -11.40 12.29 2.61
C ASN A 89 -11.25 11.79 4.06
N ARG A 90 -10.17 12.13 4.71
CA ARG A 90 -9.80 11.67 6.08
C ARG A 90 -10.90 11.88 7.12
N ARG A 91 -11.75 12.91 6.98
CA ARG A 91 -12.87 13.19 7.88
C ARG A 91 -13.95 12.11 7.91
N ALA A 92 -13.99 11.25 6.88
CA ALA A 92 -14.92 10.11 6.80
C ALA A 92 -14.50 8.93 7.70
N ILE A 93 -13.39 9.05 8.44
CA ILE A 93 -12.86 8.03 9.36
C ILE A 93 -12.94 8.57 10.78
N SER A 94 -13.61 7.82 11.67
CA SER A 94 -13.66 8.17 13.09
C SER A 94 -12.30 8.04 13.75
N ARG A 95 -12.10 8.76 14.86
CA ARG A 95 -10.88 8.65 15.68
C ARG A 95 -10.64 7.21 16.18
N ALA A 96 -11.72 6.49 16.48
CA ALA A 96 -11.66 5.11 16.96
C ALA A 96 -11.18 4.15 15.86
N ALA A 97 -11.56 4.36 14.59
CA ALA A 97 -11.15 3.53 13.47
C ALA A 97 -9.73 3.86 12.93
N ALA A 98 -9.24 5.08 13.15
CA ALA A 98 -7.96 5.55 12.62
C ALA A 98 -6.75 4.65 12.94
N PRO A 99 -6.62 4.00 14.10
CA PRO A 99 -5.51 3.09 14.38
C PRO A 99 -5.37 1.93 13.38
N ALA A 100 -6.48 1.41 12.82
CA ALA A 100 -6.42 0.36 11.81
C ALA A 100 -5.61 0.80 10.57
N LEU A 101 -5.68 2.08 10.21
CA LEU A 101 -5.05 2.65 9.02
C LEU A 101 -3.55 2.88 9.21
N LEU A 102 -3.06 2.88 10.45
CA LEU A 102 -1.63 2.97 10.74
C LEU A 102 -0.85 1.75 10.25
N SER A 103 -1.50 0.62 9.98
CA SER A 103 -0.83 -0.52 9.33
C SER A 103 -0.24 -0.15 7.95
N GLY A 104 -0.84 0.83 7.26
CA GLY A 104 -0.39 1.36 5.97
C GLY A 104 0.54 2.58 6.04
N TRP A 105 1.07 2.95 7.22
CA TRP A 105 1.81 4.20 7.42
C TRP A 105 3.04 4.40 6.52
N GLN A 106 3.70 3.31 6.10
CA GLN A 106 4.86 3.36 5.19
C GLN A 106 4.50 3.45 3.71
N SER A 107 3.25 3.15 3.35
CA SER A 107 2.82 2.97 1.96
C SER A 107 3.19 4.17 1.09
N GLY A 108 2.89 5.38 1.55
CA GLY A 108 3.19 6.59 0.78
C GLY A 108 4.68 6.81 0.52
N ALA A 109 5.54 6.45 1.47
CA ALA A 109 6.99 6.59 1.29
C ALA A 109 7.55 5.55 0.32
N ILE A 110 7.09 4.30 0.44
CA ILE A 110 7.50 3.19 -0.43
C ILE A 110 7.03 3.44 -1.87
N LEU A 111 5.76 3.82 -2.05
CA LEU A 111 5.20 4.11 -3.37
C LEU A 111 5.91 5.29 -4.05
N LYS A 112 6.22 6.36 -3.32
CA LYS A 112 7.01 7.49 -3.84
C LYS A 112 8.41 7.07 -4.29
N GLN A 113 9.06 6.19 -3.55
CA GLN A 113 10.37 5.64 -3.94
C GLN A 113 10.24 4.83 -5.23
N ALA A 114 9.24 3.94 -5.34
CA ALA A 114 9.03 3.14 -6.54
C ALA A 114 8.68 3.98 -7.78
N VAL A 115 7.96 5.10 -7.61
CA VAL A 115 7.71 6.05 -8.70
C VAL A 115 8.98 6.76 -9.15
N ALA A 116 9.80 7.23 -8.19
CA ALA A 116 11.03 7.96 -8.47
C ALA A 116 12.13 7.05 -9.06
N ASP A 117 12.26 5.85 -8.51
CA ASP A 117 13.23 4.85 -8.92
C ASP A 117 12.60 3.44 -8.96
N PRO A 118 11.99 3.05 -10.08
CA PRO A 118 11.40 1.72 -10.23
C PRO A 118 12.42 0.57 -10.09
N GLN A 119 13.69 0.81 -10.39
CA GLN A 119 14.72 -0.21 -10.27
C GLN A 119 14.98 -0.61 -8.81
N ALA A 120 14.73 0.30 -7.87
CA ALA A 120 14.80 0.01 -6.43
C ALA A 120 13.90 -1.17 -6.01
N VAL A 121 12.85 -1.46 -6.79
CA VAL A 121 11.97 -2.62 -6.59
C VAL A 121 12.75 -3.91 -6.84
N ALA A 122 13.38 -4.03 -8.01
CA ALA A 122 14.14 -5.22 -8.39
C ALA A 122 15.36 -5.46 -7.47
N TYR A 123 16.00 -4.37 -7.02
CA TYR A 123 17.12 -4.46 -6.08
C TYR A 123 16.74 -4.69 -4.61
N GLY A 124 15.43 -4.69 -4.28
CA GLY A 124 14.99 -4.88 -2.90
C GLY A 124 15.36 -3.72 -1.95
N THR A 125 15.62 -2.54 -2.48
CA THR A 125 16.11 -1.38 -1.72
C THR A 125 14.99 -0.43 -1.25
N LEU A 126 13.72 -0.79 -1.53
CA LEU A 126 12.58 -0.02 -1.06
C LEU A 126 12.47 -0.02 0.46
N GLY A 127 12.42 1.14 1.05
CA GLY A 127 12.23 1.28 2.49
C GLY A 127 12.78 2.57 3.06
N GLN A 128 12.67 2.70 4.37
CA GLN A 128 13.19 3.82 5.13
C GLN A 128 14.15 3.30 6.20
N SER A 129 15.07 4.16 6.66
CA SER A 129 15.91 3.83 7.83
C SER A 129 15.05 3.60 9.06
N GLU A 130 15.51 2.77 9.99
CA GLU A 130 14.78 2.43 11.22
C GLU A 130 14.42 3.67 12.05
N ALA A 131 15.32 4.66 12.14
CA ALA A 131 15.06 5.91 12.82
C ALA A 131 13.90 6.68 12.18
N LYS A 132 13.87 6.77 10.84
CA LYS A 132 12.80 7.44 10.10
C LYS A 132 11.47 6.69 10.22
N LYS A 133 11.49 5.37 10.22
CA LYS A 133 10.30 4.54 10.46
C LYS A 133 9.68 4.84 11.82
N ARG A 134 10.49 4.77 12.88
CA ARG A 134 10.03 5.04 14.26
C ARG A 134 9.46 6.45 14.40
N PHE A 135 10.16 7.45 13.89
CA PHE A 135 9.70 8.84 13.96
C PHE A 135 8.37 9.06 13.23
N THR A 136 8.25 8.56 11.98
CA THR A 136 7.02 8.74 11.19
C THR A 136 5.83 7.99 11.79
N LEU A 137 6.05 6.80 12.36
CA LEU A 137 4.99 6.07 13.05
C LEU A 137 4.53 6.78 14.31
N MET A 138 5.46 7.24 15.15
CA MET A 138 5.15 8.01 16.37
C MET A 138 4.38 9.28 16.03
N TRP A 139 4.83 10.02 15.02
CA TRP A 139 4.15 11.23 14.57
C TRP A 139 2.74 10.93 14.04
N GLY A 140 2.58 9.90 13.23
CA GLY A 140 1.28 9.44 12.72
C GLY A 140 0.34 9.07 13.86
N ALA A 141 0.80 8.28 14.82
CA ALA A 141 0.02 7.87 15.98
C ALA A 141 -0.39 9.06 16.87
N ALA A 142 0.54 9.98 17.15
CA ALA A 142 0.28 11.16 17.99
C ALA A 142 -0.68 12.16 17.34
N THR A 143 -0.62 12.30 16.00
CA THR A 143 -1.43 13.30 15.27
C THR A 143 -2.70 12.73 14.65
N GLY A 144 -2.91 11.41 14.71
CA GLY A 144 -3.98 10.71 14.00
C GLY A 144 -3.83 10.80 12.46
N ARG A 145 -2.62 11.03 11.96
CA ARG A 145 -2.32 11.12 10.53
C ARG A 145 -1.79 9.78 10.04
N TRP A 146 -2.43 9.26 9.05
CA TRP A 146 -2.11 8.01 8.36
C TRP A 146 -1.90 8.23 6.86
#